data_5424dc80d0b8bb4747e79916eb625c93
#
_entry.id   5424dc80d0b8bb4747e79916eb625c93
#
_cell.length_a   1.000
_cell.length_b   1.000
_cell.length_c   1.000
_cell.angle_alpha   90.00
_cell.angle_beta   90.00
_cell.angle_gamma   90.00
#
_symmetry.space_group_name_H-M   'P 1'
#
loop_
_entity.id
_entity.type
_entity.pdbx_description
1 polymer ?
#
loop_
_entity_poly.entity_id
_entity_poly.type
_entity_poly.pdbx_seq_one_letter_code
_entity_poly.pdbx_strand_id
1 'polypeptide(L)'
;MAETAGEAPDQRLRVVLVEDDDFTRVTLKAALASYGLDVVATVADAKSAMSAVVDLRAQVGVFDLDLGAGPTGLDVAHGVRRLVPDLGVVILTSYEDPRLFSTSLSQLPRHAAYVVKQSLEDLGFLVEAIRGAQPSYSDGAQKAPRVDLTDAQIETLRLLACGLSNSEIARVRVVEVKSVEQTIARTARRLGITSGEQVNQRVALARAFYSLIGSPSLPEGL
;
A
#
# COMPACT_ATOMS: atom_id res chain seq x y z
N MET A 1 17.38 31.43 44.55
CA MET A 1 16.61 30.25 44.23
C MET A 1 16.20 30.40 42.78
N ALA A 2 16.91 29.72 41.87
CA ALA A 2 16.60 29.72 40.45
C ALA A 2 15.67 28.52 40.19
N GLU A 3 14.47 28.83 39.78
CA GLU A 3 13.45 27.87 39.34
C GLU A 3 13.91 27.31 38.01
N THR A 4 14.32 26.03 38.00
CA THR A 4 14.58 25.26 36.78
C THR A 4 13.28 25.15 36.03
N ALA A 5 13.18 25.91 34.93
CA ALA A 5 12.15 25.68 33.93
C ALA A 5 12.26 24.23 33.46
N GLY A 6 11.29 23.41 33.84
CA GLY A 6 11.18 22.06 33.38
C GLY A 6 11.06 22.07 31.84
N GLU A 7 12.03 21.50 31.15
CA GLU A 7 11.91 21.16 29.74
C GLU A 7 10.63 20.35 29.57
N ALA A 8 9.70 20.88 28.78
CA ALA A 8 8.55 20.10 28.34
C ALA A 8 9.10 18.83 27.67
N PRO A 9 8.56 17.64 27.97
CA PRO A 9 9.04 16.42 27.37
C PRO A 9 8.95 16.56 25.85
N ASP A 10 10.09 16.34 25.19
CA ASP A 10 10.22 16.28 23.73
C ASP A 10 9.16 15.28 23.21
N GLN A 11 7.99 15.79 22.85
CA GLN A 11 6.85 14.97 22.44
C GLN A 11 7.06 14.56 20.99
N ARG A 12 8.04 13.69 20.76
CA ARG A 12 8.19 13.05 19.47
C ARG A 12 6.95 12.23 19.17
N LEU A 13 6.50 12.31 17.93
CA LEU A 13 5.34 11.56 17.46
C LEU A 13 5.58 10.05 17.58
N ARG A 14 4.74 9.37 18.35
CA ARG A 14 4.85 7.94 18.66
C ARG A 14 4.25 7.13 17.53
N VAL A 15 5.09 6.33 16.85
CA VAL A 15 4.74 5.57 15.66
C VAL A 15 4.89 4.08 15.90
N VAL A 16 3.90 3.29 15.48
CA VAL A 16 4.01 1.84 15.31
C VAL A 16 4.15 1.53 13.83
N LEU A 17 5.18 0.78 13.47
CA LEU A 17 5.42 0.30 12.10
C LEU A 17 5.05 -1.18 12.00
N VAL A 18 4.19 -1.50 11.03
CA VAL A 18 3.73 -2.87 10.73
C VAL A 18 4.19 -3.24 9.33
N GLU A 19 5.14 -4.17 9.24
CA GLU A 19 5.82 -4.57 8.00
C GLU A 19 6.32 -5.99 8.19
N ASP A 20 5.99 -6.91 7.31
CA ASP A 20 6.38 -8.33 7.43
C ASP A 20 7.82 -8.59 6.95
N ASP A 21 8.34 -7.82 5.99
CA ASP A 21 9.72 -7.91 5.55
C ASP A 21 10.70 -7.34 6.58
N ASP A 22 11.57 -8.20 7.09
CA ASP A 22 12.54 -7.85 8.14
C ASP A 22 13.51 -6.74 7.73
N PHE A 23 13.98 -6.76 6.49
CA PHE A 23 14.94 -5.77 6.01
C PHE A 23 14.29 -4.38 5.88
N THR A 24 13.11 -4.35 5.27
CA THR A 24 12.31 -3.12 5.12
C THR A 24 11.96 -2.55 6.49
N ARG A 25 11.52 -3.41 7.42
CA ARG A 25 11.14 -3.02 8.79
C ARG A 25 12.29 -2.36 9.55
N VAL A 26 13.49 -2.97 9.53
CA VAL A 26 14.68 -2.44 10.21
C VAL A 26 15.13 -1.13 9.56
N THR A 27 15.14 -1.07 8.24
CA THR A 27 15.56 0.11 7.48
C THR A 27 14.63 1.29 7.74
N LEU A 28 13.32 1.10 7.65
CA LEU A 28 12.33 2.14 7.91
C LEU A 28 12.38 2.64 9.35
N LYS A 29 12.55 1.74 10.33
CA LYS A 29 12.71 2.13 11.74
C LYS A 29 13.87 3.12 11.91
N ALA A 30 15.05 2.76 11.41
CA ALA A 30 16.24 3.59 11.53
C ALA A 30 16.05 4.94 10.82
N ALA A 31 15.48 4.89 9.63
CA ALA A 31 15.24 6.06 8.82
C ALA A 31 14.21 7.02 9.49
N LEU A 32 13.06 6.52 9.94
CA LEU A 32 12.05 7.35 10.62
C LEU A 32 12.59 7.96 11.92
N ALA A 33 13.40 7.22 12.67
CA ALA A 33 14.04 7.73 13.88
C ALA A 33 15.00 8.90 13.56
N SER A 34 15.72 8.87 12.43
CA SER A 34 16.61 9.97 12.01
C SER A 34 15.87 11.26 11.68
N TYR A 35 14.57 11.18 11.34
CA TYR A 35 13.68 12.32 11.13
C TYR A 35 12.98 12.79 12.43
N GLY A 36 13.39 12.28 13.59
CA GLY A 36 12.88 12.69 14.89
C GLY A 36 11.53 12.07 15.28
N LEU A 37 11.13 10.98 14.64
CA LEU A 37 9.95 10.20 15.02
C LEU A 37 10.32 9.17 16.11
N ASP A 38 9.43 8.93 17.06
CA ASP A 38 9.58 7.89 18.08
C ASP A 38 8.91 6.59 17.61
N VAL A 39 9.68 5.71 16.97
CA VAL A 39 9.18 4.40 16.53
C VAL A 39 9.13 3.47 17.74
N VAL A 40 8.02 3.51 18.47
CA VAL A 40 7.81 2.80 19.74
C VAL A 40 7.73 1.28 19.59
N ALA A 41 7.30 0.79 18.43
CA ALA A 41 7.37 -0.63 18.09
C ALA A 41 7.47 -0.84 16.58
N THR A 42 8.07 -1.97 16.22
CA THR A 42 8.01 -2.54 14.88
C THR A 42 7.54 -3.99 14.97
N VAL A 43 6.52 -4.34 14.22
CA VAL A 43 5.88 -5.67 14.28
C VAL A 43 5.61 -6.20 12.87
N ALA A 44 5.50 -7.53 12.74
CA ALA A 44 5.37 -8.19 11.46
C ALA A 44 3.94 -8.66 11.14
N ASP A 45 3.03 -8.62 12.10
CA ASP A 45 1.71 -9.24 11.97
C ASP A 45 0.59 -8.42 12.62
N ALA A 46 -0.64 -8.74 12.21
CA ALA A 46 -1.86 -8.06 12.64
C ALA A 46 -2.10 -8.11 14.15
N LYS A 47 -1.83 -9.25 14.80
CA LYS A 47 -2.11 -9.44 16.24
C LYS A 47 -1.18 -8.58 17.07
N SER A 48 0.11 -8.63 16.75
CA SER A 48 1.14 -7.82 17.41
C SER A 48 0.91 -6.33 17.20
N ALA A 49 0.42 -5.92 16.01
CA ALA A 49 0.09 -4.55 15.70
C ALA A 49 -1.01 -3.99 16.61
N MET A 50 -2.08 -4.74 16.81
CA MET A 50 -3.20 -4.33 17.66
C MET A 50 -2.75 -4.09 19.10
N SER A 51 -1.98 -5.02 19.67
CA SER A 51 -1.43 -4.88 21.02
C SER A 51 -0.47 -3.70 21.11
N ALA A 52 0.48 -3.59 20.17
CA ALA A 52 1.49 -2.53 20.21
C ALA A 52 0.87 -1.12 20.15
N VAL A 53 -0.14 -0.91 19.30
CA VAL A 53 -0.78 0.41 19.19
C VAL A 53 -1.47 0.81 20.49
N VAL A 54 -2.18 -0.11 21.14
CA VAL A 54 -2.92 0.16 22.38
C VAL A 54 -1.97 0.31 23.56
N ASP A 55 -1.11 -0.69 23.79
CA ASP A 55 -0.26 -0.77 24.97
C ASP A 55 0.81 0.34 25.00
N LEU A 56 1.33 0.69 23.83
CA LEU A 56 2.36 1.73 23.69
C LEU A 56 1.76 3.10 23.37
N ARG A 57 0.44 3.26 23.37
CA ARG A 57 -0.23 4.54 23.11
C ARG A 57 0.30 5.24 21.85
N ALA A 58 0.36 4.48 20.74
CA ALA A 58 0.79 5.04 19.49
C ALA A 58 -0.16 6.13 19.00
N GLN A 59 0.39 7.17 18.38
CA GLN A 59 -0.37 8.27 17.79
C GLN A 59 -0.61 8.03 16.30
N VAL A 60 0.32 7.33 15.64
CA VAL A 60 0.21 6.96 14.23
C VAL A 60 0.64 5.49 14.04
N GLY A 61 -0.14 4.76 13.25
CA GLY A 61 0.23 3.44 12.73
C GLY A 61 0.58 3.53 11.25
N VAL A 62 1.75 3.02 10.90
CA VAL A 62 2.18 2.82 9.50
C VAL A 62 2.05 1.33 9.19
N PHE A 63 1.21 0.99 8.23
CA PHE A 63 0.85 -0.40 7.93
C PHE A 63 1.21 -0.73 6.50
N ASP A 64 2.06 -1.75 6.28
CA ASP A 64 2.14 -2.34 4.95
C ASP A 64 0.78 -2.95 4.56
N LEU A 65 0.40 -2.78 3.30
CA LEU A 65 -0.84 -3.36 2.78
C LEU A 65 -0.76 -4.89 2.72
N ASP A 66 0.38 -5.44 2.32
CA ASP A 66 0.64 -6.86 2.18
C ASP A 66 1.45 -7.38 3.37
N LEU A 67 0.78 -8.02 4.30
CA LEU A 67 1.40 -8.66 5.48
C LEU A 67 1.50 -10.18 5.33
N GLY A 68 1.50 -10.67 4.09
CA GLY A 68 1.54 -12.09 3.79
C GLY A 68 0.21 -12.81 4.06
N ALA A 69 0.28 -14.01 4.65
CA ALA A 69 -0.92 -14.81 4.91
C ALA A 69 -1.73 -14.26 6.08
N GLY A 70 -2.96 -13.81 5.83
CA GLY A 70 -3.87 -13.33 6.87
C GLY A 70 -4.55 -12.01 6.55
N PRO A 71 -4.90 -11.22 7.58
CA PRO A 71 -5.48 -9.90 7.40
C PRO A 71 -4.50 -8.95 6.71
N THR A 72 -5.01 -8.13 5.79
CA THR A 72 -4.23 -7.07 5.16
C THR A 72 -3.91 -5.93 6.14
N GLY A 73 -2.89 -5.13 5.87
CA GLY A 73 -2.63 -3.94 6.67
C GLY A 73 -3.82 -2.98 6.75
N LEU A 74 -4.66 -2.98 5.74
CA LEU A 74 -5.91 -2.21 5.72
C LEU A 74 -6.94 -2.78 6.72
N ASP A 75 -7.07 -4.11 6.80
CA ASP A 75 -7.94 -4.76 7.78
C ASP A 75 -7.45 -4.50 9.21
N VAL A 76 -6.12 -4.53 9.41
CA VAL A 76 -5.47 -4.20 10.68
C VAL A 76 -5.76 -2.74 11.05
N ALA A 77 -5.58 -1.80 10.13
CA ALA A 77 -5.85 -0.39 10.34
C ALA A 77 -7.32 -0.14 10.75
N HIS A 78 -8.28 -0.81 10.10
CA HIS A 78 -9.68 -0.76 10.49
C HIS A 78 -9.92 -1.36 11.89
N GLY A 79 -9.27 -2.49 12.20
CA GLY A 79 -9.35 -3.12 13.52
C GLY A 79 -8.85 -2.21 14.63
N VAL A 80 -7.68 -1.63 14.44
CA VAL A 80 -7.04 -0.74 15.44
C VAL A 80 -7.84 0.56 15.61
N ARG A 81 -8.39 1.14 14.52
CA ARG A 81 -9.22 2.35 14.59
C ARG A 81 -10.51 2.17 15.41
N ARG A 82 -11.02 0.94 15.54
CA ARG A 82 -12.16 0.64 16.44
C ARG A 82 -11.75 0.71 17.91
N LEU A 83 -10.48 0.42 18.22
CA LEU A 83 -9.93 0.46 19.59
C LEU A 83 -9.41 1.85 19.94
N VAL A 84 -8.77 2.51 18.96
CA VAL A 84 -8.17 3.84 19.08
C VAL A 84 -8.69 4.72 17.94
N PRO A 85 -9.86 5.36 18.10
CA PRO A 85 -10.53 6.14 17.04
C PRO A 85 -9.68 7.28 16.48
N ASP A 86 -8.82 7.87 17.29
CA ASP A 86 -7.97 9.01 16.94
C ASP A 86 -6.58 8.60 16.42
N LEU A 87 -6.35 7.31 16.18
CA LEU A 87 -5.08 6.87 15.61
C LEU A 87 -4.92 7.42 14.19
N GLY A 88 -3.81 8.09 13.91
CA GLY A 88 -3.39 8.38 12.55
C GLY A 88 -3.07 7.09 11.80
N VAL A 89 -3.48 7.00 10.55
CA VAL A 89 -3.25 5.80 9.72
C VAL A 89 -2.52 6.17 8.45
N VAL A 90 -1.40 5.49 8.21
CA VAL A 90 -0.66 5.53 6.94
C VAL A 90 -0.59 4.11 6.39
N ILE A 91 -1.11 3.91 5.20
CA ILE A 91 -0.92 2.68 4.44
C ILE A 91 0.31 2.87 3.56
N LEU A 92 1.33 2.06 3.82
CA LEU A 92 2.57 2.02 3.06
C LEU A 92 2.58 0.76 2.19
N THR A 93 2.80 0.87 0.89
CA THR A 93 2.63 -0.27 0.00
C THR A 93 3.42 -0.15 -1.29
N SER A 94 3.75 -1.27 -1.91
CA SER A 94 4.33 -1.32 -3.25
C SER A 94 3.30 -1.13 -4.38
N TYR A 95 2.02 -1.25 -4.09
CA TYR A 95 0.96 -1.16 -5.10
C TYR A 95 0.58 0.29 -5.39
N GLU A 96 0.69 0.73 -6.65
CA GLU A 96 0.27 2.07 -7.07
C GLU A 96 -1.24 2.30 -6.90
N ASP A 97 -2.02 1.25 -6.97
CA ASP A 97 -3.48 1.27 -6.79
C ASP A 97 -3.88 0.09 -5.90
N PRO A 98 -4.62 0.31 -4.78
CA PRO A 98 -5.03 -0.78 -3.89
C PRO A 98 -5.79 -1.90 -4.60
N ARG A 99 -6.50 -1.60 -5.69
CA ARG A 99 -7.24 -2.58 -6.49
C ARG A 99 -6.33 -3.61 -7.19
N LEU A 100 -5.04 -3.27 -7.38
CA LEU A 100 -4.04 -4.21 -7.93
C LEU A 100 -3.74 -5.34 -6.94
N PHE A 101 -3.81 -5.07 -5.65
CA PHE A 101 -3.70 -6.10 -4.61
C PHE A 101 -4.96 -6.96 -4.56
N SER A 102 -6.13 -6.33 -4.40
CA SER A 102 -7.43 -7.01 -4.43
C SER A 102 -8.55 -6.04 -4.78
N THR A 103 -9.48 -6.48 -5.64
CA THR A 103 -10.68 -5.72 -5.97
C THR A 103 -11.72 -5.71 -4.84
N SER A 104 -11.56 -6.58 -3.85
CA SER A 104 -12.44 -6.69 -2.67
C SER A 104 -11.90 -6.00 -1.42
N LEU A 105 -10.82 -5.20 -1.54
CA LEU A 105 -10.29 -4.45 -0.41
C LEU A 105 -11.35 -3.50 0.16
N SER A 106 -11.36 -3.41 1.48
CA SER A 106 -12.10 -2.38 2.20
C SER A 106 -11.66 -0.99 1.76
N GLN A 107 -12.55 0.00 1.90
CA GLN A 107 -12.17 1.39 1.65
C GLN A 107 -11.12 1.84 2.68
N LEU A 108 -10.27 2.78 2.29
CA LEU A 108 -9.34 3.39 3.24
C LEU A 108 -10.12 3.97 4.44
N PRO A 109 -9.61 3.84 5.68
CA PRO A 109 -10.14 4.56 6.82
C PRO A 109 -10.18 6.07 6.53
N ARG A 110 -11.16 6.77 7.09
CA ARG A 110 -11.22 8.23 6.93
C ARG A 110 -9.90 8.85 7.38
N HIS A 111 -9.40 9.82 6.62
CA HIS A 111 -8.15 10.53 6.87
C HIS A 111 -6.89 9.63 6.91
N ALA A 112 -6.96 8.42 6.36
CA ALA A 112 -5.76 7.61 6.16
C ALA A 112 -4.94 8.15 4.98
N ALA A 113 -3.63 8.24 5.15
CA ALA A 113 -2.71 8.48 4.05
C ALA A 113 -2.39 7.16 3.33
N TYR A 114 -2.19 7.24 2.01
CA TYR A 114 -1.75 6.12 1.19
C TYR A 114 -0.43 6.51 0.53
N VAL A 115 0.63 5.77 0.83
CA VAL A 115 1.99 6.06 0.38
C VAL A 115 2.53 4.86 -0.38
N VAL A 116 2.99 5.10 -1.60
CA VAL A 116 3.57 4.07 -2.46
C VAL A 116 5.07 3.99 -2.21
N LYS A 117 5.58 2.78 -1.89
CA LYS A 117 7.00 2.56 -1.55
C LYS A 117 7.96 3.03 -2.66
N GLN A 118 7.58 2.92 -3.93
CA GLN A 118 8.39 3.41 -5.06
C GLN A 118 8.49 4.94 -5.14
N SER A 119 7.54 5.66 -4.55
CA SER A 119 7.58 7.12 -4.45
C SER A 119 8.52 7.62 -3.34
N LEU A 120 9.18 6.72 -2.60
CA LEU A 120 10.07 7.02 -1.49
C LEU A 120 11.53 7.27 -1.95
N GLU A 121 11.73 7.90 -3.11
CA GLU A 121 13.05 8.47 -3.46
C GLU A 121 13.51 9.47 -2.38
N ASP A 122 12.55 10.14 -1.74
CA ASP A 122 12.73 10.94 -0.54
C ASP A 122 11.80 10.45 0.59
N LEU A 123 12.41 9.99 1.68
CA LEU A 123 11.69 9.55 2.87
C LEU A 123 10.87 10.69 3.52
N GLY A 124 11.16 11.93 3.18
CA GLY A 124 10.42 13.11 3.59
C GLY A 124 8.92 12.99 3.32
N PHE A 125 8.52 12.41 2.18
CA PHE A 125 7.10 12.18 1.87
C PHE A 125 6.40 11.25 2.88
N LEU A 126 7.08 10.19 3.31
CA LEU A 126 6.52 9.30 4.33
C LEU A 126 6.42 10.02 5.68
N VAL A 127 7.43 10.79 6.04
CA VAL A 127 7.45 11.57 7.28
C VAL A 127 6.34 12.61 7.29
N GLU A 128 6.12 13.32 6.18
CA GLU A 128 5.01 14.27 6.04
C GLU A 128 3.65 13.57 6.13
N ALA A 129 3.50 12.41 5.47
CA ALA A 129 2.28 11.61 5.56
C ALA A 129 2.00 11.16 7.01
N ILE A 130 3.04 10.73 7.74
CA ILE A 130 2.93 10.34 9.16
C ILE A 130 2.50 11.54 10.02
N ARG A 131 3.12 12.69 9.84
CA ARG A 131 2.77 13.91 10.59
C ARG A 131 1.36 14.40 10.25
N GLY A 132 0.99 14.34 8.97
CA GLY A 132 -0.33 14.76 8.48
C GLY A 132 -1.47 13.79 8.80
N ALA A 133 -1.16 12.54 9.16
CA ALA A 133 -2.17 11.53 9.50
C ALA A 133 -2.81 11.73 10.88
N GLN A 134 -2.30 12.67 11.70
CA GLN A 134 -2.92 12.98 12.98
C GLN A 134 -4.30 13.65 12.80
N PRO A 135 -5.31 13.31 13.61
CA PRO A 135 -6.66 13.87 13.50
C PRO A 135 -6.73 15.39 13.55
N SER A 136 -5.79 16.02 14.26
CA SER A 136 -5.68 17.49 14.41
C SER A 136 -5.21 18.22 13.13
N TYR A 137 -4.67 17.50 12.14
CA TYR A 137 -4.14 18.07 10.90
C TYR A 137 -4.95 17.72 9.64
N SER A 138 -6.02 16.94 9.78
CA SER A 138 -6.69 16.32 8.65
C SER A 138 -7.76 17.20 8.01
N ASP A 139 -7.34 18.12 7.15
CA ASP A 139 -8.25 18.84 6.25
C ASP A 139 -8.29 18.26 4.82
N GLY A 140 -7.90 17.02 4.65
CA GLY A 140 -7.93 16.36 3.34
C GLY A 140 -7.75 14.84 3.41
N ALA A 141 -8.82 14.09 3.19
CA ALA A 141 -8.71 12.68 2.89
C ALA A 141 -7.90 12.50 1.59
N GLN A 142 -6.66 12.05 1.68
CA GLN A 142 -5.91 11.64 0.50
C GLN A 142 -6.61 10.41 -0.08
N LYS A 143 -7.21 10.59 -1.26
CA LYS A 143 -7.71 9.43 -2.01
C LYS A 143 -6.51 8.58 -2.43
N ALA A 144 -6.62 7.27 -2.22
CA ALA A 144 -5.66 6.34 -2.78
C ALA A 144 -5.49 6.63 -4.28
N PRO A 145 -4.26 6.63 -4.80
CA PRO A 145 -4.02 6.80 -6.22
C PRO A 145 -4.78 5.70 -7.00
N ARG A 146 -5.21 6.01 -8.19
CA ARG A 146 -5.92 5.09 -9.05
C ARG A 146 -5.32 5.10 -10.44
N VAL A 147 -4.94 3.95 -10.93
CA VAL A 147 -4.62 3.76 -12.34
C VAL A 147 -5.88 3.98 -13.19
N ASP A 148 -5.72 4.55 -14.38
CA ASP A 148 -6.85 4.75 -15.32
C ASP A 148 -7.31 3.42 -15.97
N LEU A 149 -7.69 2.48 -15.10
CA LEU A 149 -8.28 1.19 -15.47
C LEU A 149 -9.55 0.96 -14.67
N THR A 150 -10.54 0.31 -15.29
CA THR A 150 -11.74 -0.14 -14.59
C THR A 150 -11.43 -1.35 -13.71
N ASP A 151 -12.28 -1.63 -12.70
CA ASP A 151 -12.10 -2.80 -11.83
C ASP A 151 -12.06 -4.11 -12.63
N ALA A 152 -12.90 -4.22 -13.66
CA ALA A 152 -12.90 -5.36 -14.58
C ALA A 152 -11.59 -5.52 -15.37
N GLN A 153 -10.94 -4.40 -15.72
CA GLN A 153 -9.65 -4.41 -16.40
C GLN A 153 -8.51 -4.79 -15.44
N ILE A 154 -8.54 -4.25 -14.23
CA ILE A 154 -7.56 -4.58 -13.17
C ILE A 154 -7.64 -6.06 -12.82
N GLU A 155 -8.84 -6.59 -12.57
CA GLU A 155 -9.01 -8.00 -12.25
C GLU A 155 -8.54 -8.92 -13.40
N THR A 156 -8.89 -8.57 -14.65
CA THR A 156 -8.42 -9.32 -15.82
C THR A 156 -6.90 -9.28 -15.93
N LEU A 157 -6.30 -8.11 -15.72
CA LEU A 157 -4.84 -7.91 -15.77
C LEU A 157 -4.13 -8.74 -14.71
N ARG A 158 -4.65 -8.76 -13.47
CA ARG A 158 -4.15 -9.57 -12.37
C ARG A 158 -4.17 -11.06 -12.69
N LEU A 159 -5.33 -11.58 -13.13
CA LEU A 159 -5.48 -13.00 -13.49
C LEU A 159 -4.57 -13.40 -14.67
N LEU A 160 -4.40 -12.49 -15.65
CA LEU A 160 -3.49 -12.67 -16.77
C LEU A 160 -2.03 -12.75 -16.30
N ALA A 161 -1.62 -11.87 -15.38
CA ALA A 161 -0.28 -11.86 -14.81
C ALA A 161 0.02 -13.11 -13.98
N CYS A 162 -1.02 -13.73 -13.37
CA CYS A 162 -0.93 -15.05 -12.74
C CYS A 162 -0.82 -16.22 -13.75
N GLY A 163 -0.80 -15.94 -15.06
CA GLY A 163 -0.62 -16.95 -16.09
C GLY A 163 -1.90 -17.64 -16.59
N LEU A 164 -3.08 -17.24 -16.12
CA LEU A 164 -4.34 -17.87 -16.54
C LEU A 164 -4.64 -17.64 -18.02
N SER A 165 -5.15 -18.64 -18.72
CA SER A 165 -5.67 -18.51 -20.09
C SER A 165 -6.96 -17.68 -20.13
N ASN A 166 -7.34 -17.19 -21.32
CA ASN A 166 -8.59 -16.44 -21.48
C ASN A 166 -9.82 -17.26 -21.05
N SER A 167 -9.81 -18.57 -21.27
CA SER A 167 -10.89 -19.47 -20.85
C SER A 167 -10.96 -19.61 -19.33
N GLU A 168 -9.83 -19.70 -18.65
CA GLU A 168 -9.77 -19.76 -17.19
C GLU A 168 -10.20 -18.42 -16.56
N ILE A 169 -9.73 -17.30 -17.12
CA ILE A 169 -10.17 -15.96 -16.69
C ILE A 169 -11.69 -15.81 -16.85
N ALA A 170 -12.23 -16.26 -17.99
CA ALA A 170 -13.66 -16.21 -18.25
C ALA A 170 -14.46 -17.03 -17.21
N ARG A 171 -13.96 -18.22 -16.85
CA ARG A 171 -14.55 -19.07 -15.82
C ARG A 171 -14.50 -18.41 -14.42
N VAL A 172 -13.34 -17.86 -14.03
CA VAL A 172 -13.17 -17.20 -12.72
C VAL A 172 -14.08 -15.98 -12.62
N ARG A 173 -14.18 -15.18 -13.68
CA ARG A 173 -14.98 -13.95 -13.71
C ARG A 173 -16.45 -14.16 -14.07
N VAL A 174 -16.85 -15.41 -14.37
CA VAL A 174 -18.22 -15.77 -14.78
C VAL A 174 -18.69 -14.92 -15.99
N VAL A 175 -17.87 -14.86 -17.03
CA VAL A 175 -18.14 -14.11 -18.27
C VAL A 175 -17.77 -14.96 -19.50
N GLU A 176 -18.16 -14.52 -20.69
CA GLU A 176 -17.74 -15.17 -21.94
C GLU A 176 -16.27 -14.89 -22.27
N VAL A 177 -15.60 -15.84 -22.94
CA VAL A 177 -14.20 -15.70 -23.39
C VAL A 177 -14.03 -14.46 -24.27
N LYS A 178 -14.98 -14.17 -25.15
CA LYS A 178 -14.97 -12.98 -26.01
C LYS A 178 -14.95 -11.67 -25.19
N SER A 179 -15.63 -11.64 -24.06
CA SER A 179 -15.62 -10.48 -23.14
C SER A 179 -14.25 -10.28 -22.51
N VAL A 180 -13.55 -11.39 -22.18
CA VAL A 180 -12.18 -11.34 -21.66
C VAL A 180 -11.23 -10.79 -22.74
N GLU A 181 -11.31 -11.29 -23.96
CA GLU A 181 -10.50 -10.82 -25.10
C GLU A 181 -10.68 -9.32 -25.36
N GLN A 182 -11.91 -8.84 -25.34
CA GLN A 182 -12.22 -7.43 -25.48
C GLN A 182 -11.66 -6.60 -24.32
N THR A 183 -11.72 -7.11 -23.09
CA THR A 183 -11.18 -6.44 -21.91
C THR A 183 -9.67 -6.36 -21.99
N ILE A 184 -8.99 -7.44 -22.38
CA ILE A 184 -7.53 -7.47 -22.61
C ILE A 184 -7.13 -6.42 -23.66
N ALA A 185 -7.82 -6.39 -24.81
CA ALA A 185 -7.53 -5.44 -25.87
C ALA A 185 -7.74 -3.97 -25.44
N ARG A 186 -8.76 -3.69 -24.62
CA ARG A 186 -9.01 -2.35 -24.07
C ARG A 186 -7.94 -1.96 -23.03
N THR A 187 -7.54 -2.91 -22.18
CA THR A 187 -6.48 -2.71 -21.17
C THR A 187 -5.16 -2.40 -21.85
N ALA A 188 -4.79 -3.18 -22.88
CA ALA A 188 -3.56 -2.94 -23.65
C ALA A 188 -3.53 -1.53 -24.25
N ARG A 189 -4.65 -1.11 -24.88
CA ARG A 189 -4.73 0.26 -25.45
C ARG A 189 -4.59 1.37 -24.39
N ARG A 190 -5.19 1.18 -23.22
CA ARG A 190 -5.07 2.18 -22.13
C ARG A 190 -3.66 2.27 -21.55
N LEU A 191 -2.96 1.14 -21.50
CA LEU A 191 -1.57 1.07 -21.05
C LEU A 191 -0.56 1.41 -22.17
N GLY A 192 -1.02 1.82 -23.36
CA GLY A 192 -0.14 2.16 -24.49
C GLY A 192 0.58 0.95 -25.11
N ILE A 193 0.12 -0.27 -24.81
CA ILE A 193 0.71 -1.51 -25.32
C ILE A 193 0.14 -1.81 -26.71
N THR A 194 0.96 -1.61 -27.72
CA THR A 194 0.63 -1.93 -29.12
C THR A 194 1.03 -3.36 -29.44
N SER A 195 0.14 -4.10 -30.11
CA SER A 195 0.49 -5.42 -30.66
C SER A 195 1.37 -5.22 -31.89
N GLY A 196 2.57 -5.79 -31.90
CA GLY A 196 3.48 -5.81 -33.03
C GLY A 196 4.04 -7.22 -33.24
N GLU A 197 4.66 -7.46 -34.41
CA GLU A 197 5.24 -8.78 -34.73
C GLU A 197 6.32 -9.23 -33.73
N GLN A 198 6.91 -8.31 -32.98
CA GLN A 198 8.00 -8.58 -32.04
C GLN A 198 7.59 -8.58 -30.57
N VAL A 199 6.35 -8.21 -30.22
CA VAL A 199 5.90 -8.09 -28.82
C VAL A 199 4.68 -8.96 -28.57
N ASN A 200 4.85 -9.96 -27.71
CA ASN A 200 3.72 -10.72 -27.20
C ASN A 200 2.89 -9.85 -26.25
N GLN A 201 1.69 -9.46 -26.66
CA GLN A 201 0.80 -8.58 -25.89
C GLN A 201 0.53 -9.09 -24.48
N ARG A 202 0.38 -10.41 -24.27
CA ARG A 202 0.17 -10.97 -22.92
C ARG A 202 1.37 -10.76 -22.01
N VAL A 203 2.58 -10.96 -22.54
CA VAL A 203 3.82 -10.74 -21.80
C VAL A 203 3.97 -9.27 -21.45
N ALA A 204 3.69 -8.37 -22.40
CA ALA A 204 3.74 -6.92 -22.16
C ALA A 204 2.73 -6.47 -21.07
N LEU A 205 1.52 -7.03 -21.09
CA LEU A 205 0.51 -6.78 -20.06
C LEU A 205 0.93 -7.32 -18.70
N ALA A 206 1.50 -8.52 -18.64
CA ALA A 206 2.02 -9.05 -17.38
C ALA A 206 3.15 -8.19 -16.83
N ARG A 207 4.09 -7.73 -17.68
CA ARG A 207 5.14 -6.78 -17.28
C ARG A 207 4.56 -5.48 -16.73
N ALA A 208 3.57 -4.91 -17.41
CA ALA A 208 2.89 -3.70 -16.94
C ALA A 208 2.24 -3.90 -15.55
N PHE A 209 1.62 -5.07 -15.31
CA PHE A 209 1.11 -5.40 -13.97
C PHE A 209 2.22 -5.44 -12.93
N TYR A 210 3.32 -6.13 -13.21
CA TYR A 210 4.45 -6.21 -12.26
C TYR A 210 5.10 -4.84 -12.01
N SER A 211 5.15 -3.96 -13.00
CA SER A 211 5.59 -2.58 -12.82
C SER A 211 4.67 -1.81 -11.87
N LEU A 212 3.35 -1.93 -12.03
CA LEU A 212 2.35 -1.26 -11.17
C LEU A 212 2.32 -1.77 -9.72
N ILE A 213 2.85 -2.96 -9.45
CA ILE A 213 2.99 -3.50 -8.09
C ILE A 213 4.41 -3.40 -7.55
N GLY A 214 5.30 -2.66 -8.22
CA GLY A 214 6.67 -2.42 -7.76
C GLY A 214 7.59 -3.63 -7.75
N SER A 215 7.19 -4.70 -8.40
CA SER A 215 8.09 -5.83 -8.63
C SER A 215 9.15 -5.43 -9.66
N PRO A 216 10.43 -5.81 -9.48
CA PRO A 216 11.44 -5.50 -10.48
C PRO A 216 10.98 -6.05 -11.83
N SER A 217 10.84 -5.16 -12.82
CA SER A 217 10.50 -5.54 -14.19
C SER A 217 11.53 -6.55 -14.69
N LEU A 218 11.06 -7.61 -15.36
CA LEU A 218 11.94 -8.47 -16.13
C LEU A 218 12.80 -7.58 -17.06
N PRO A 219 14.11 -7.88 -17.22
CA PRO A 219 15.00 -7.02 -18.00
C PRO A 219 14.39 -6.71 -19.37
N GLU A 220 14.45 -5.44 -19.76
CA GLU A 220 14.13 -5.01 -21.11
C GLU A 220 15.19 -5.57 -22.06
N GLY A 221 14.80 -6.40 -22.99
CA GLY A 221 15.60 -6.77 -24.15
C GLY A 221 16.36 -8.10 -24.03
N LEU A 222 15.85 -9.08 -24.69
CA LEU A 222 16.62 -10.01 -25.52
C LEU A 222 16.39 -9.64 -26.99
#